data_c5f4c180075584d1b70c523f82e534a9
#
_entry.id   c5f4c180075584d1b70c523f82e534a9
#
_cell.length_a   1.000
_cell.length_b   1.000
_cell.length_c   1.000
_cell.angle_alpha   90.00
_cell.angle_beta   90.00
_cell.angle_gamma   90.00
#
_symmetry.space_group_name_H-M   'P 1'
#
loop_
_entity.id
_entity.type
_entity.pdbx_description
1 polymer ?
#
loop_
_entity_poly.entity_id
_entity_poly.type
_entity_poly.pdbx_seq_one_letter_code
_entity_poly.pdbx_strand_id
1 'polypeptide(L)'
;MTHLIIFAHPNSQTSFNRAILDSVVQASQQLGVHTVVRDLYTLNFDPILSWEEIQAVYQNIVPAEVKFEHQLIEQADLITLIYPLWWMGFPAILKGYLDRVLSHGFAYKTEDGQSEGLLGDKKMQHFITIGNNVELYQKMGFAQSLKDCLVDGLFNYCGITDIQHELFGDIHLIDDQARQVMLQRVSEKTCENLTALLAKKHDN
;
A
#
# COMPACT_ATOMS: atom_id res chain seq x y z
N MET A 1 16.67 -8.05 -2.51
CA MET A 1 15.65 -7.02 -2.25
C MET A 1 14.30 -7.52 -2.71
N THR A 2 13.26 -7.31 -1.90
CA THR A 2 11.89 -7.77 -2.17
C THR A 2 10.92 -6.59 -2.20
N HIS A 3 10.09 -6.54 -3.24
CA HIS A 3 9.03 -5.56 -3.42
C HIS A 3 7.67 -6.24 -3.26
N LEU A 4 6.95 -5.90 -2.20
CA LEU A 4 5.59 -6.37 -1.95
C LEU A 4 4.58 -5.37 -2.53
N ILE A 5 3.67 -5.84 -3.36
CA ILE A 5 2.61 -5.03 -3.96
C ILE A 5 1.26 -5.56 -3.50
N ILE A 6 0.49 -4.73 -2.80
CA ILE A 6 -0.87 -5.02 -2.35
C ILE A 6 -1.82 -4.28 -3.28
N PHE A 7 -2.59 -5.03 -4.05
CA PHE A 7 -3.50 -4.53 -5.07
C PHE A 7 -4.96 -4.76 -4.68
N ALA A 8 -5.78 -3.72 -4.75
CA ALA A 8 -7.17 -3.79 -4.35
C ALA A 8 -8.09 -3.10 -5.38
N HIS A 9 -8.45 -3.80 -6.43
CA HIS A 9 -9.47 -3.36 -7.39
C HIS A 9 -10.28 -4.56 -7.90
N PRO A 10 -11.64 -4.51 -7.90
CA PRO A 10 -12.48 -5.66 -8.27
C PRO A 10 -12.32 -6.06 -9.74
N ASN A 11 -12.02 -5.12 -10.63
CA ASN A 11 -11.63 -5.43 -12.00
C ASN A 11 -10.09 -5.51 -12.08
N SER A 12 -9.55 -6.69 -11.79
CA SER A 12 -8.11 -6.96 -11.83
C SER A 12 -7.57 -7.22 -13.24
N GLN A 13 -8.40 -7.12 -14.29
CA GLN A 13 -7.99 -7.43 -15.66
C GLN A 13 -7.76 -6.17 -16.52
N THR A 14 -8.69 -5.21 -16.48
CA THR A 14 -8.72 -4.10 -17.43
C THR A 14 -8.88 -2.72 -16.79
N SER A 15 -8.85 -2.63 -15.44
CA SER A 15 -8.93 -1.33 -14.77
C SER A 15 -7.65 -0.52 -14.95
N PHE A 16 -7.73 0.81 -14.80
CA PHE A 16 -6.53 1.65 -14.79
C PHE A 16 -5.59 1.30 -13.61
N ASN A 17 -6.14 0.88 -12.47
CA ASN A 17 -5.35 0.35 -11.35
C ASN A 17 -4.57 -0.91 -11.75
N ARG A 18 -5.11 -1.75 -12.65
CA ARG A 18 -4.36 -2.88 -13.21
C ARG A 18 -3.20 -2.41 -14.07
N ALA A 19 -3.40 -1.41 -14.92
CA ALA A 19 -2.32 -0.83 -15.72
C ALA A 19 -1.22 -0.23 -14.84
N ILE A 20 -1.59 0.40 -13.71
CA ILE A 20 -0.65 0.86 -12.68
C ILE A 20 0.15 -0.33 -12.10
N LEU A 21 -0.52 -1.42 -11.72
CA LEU A 21 0.13 -2.63 -11.23
C LEU A 21 1.15 -3.18 -12.24
N ASP A 22 0.76 -3.29 -13.50
CA ASP A 22 1.64 -3.78 -14.56
C ASP A 22 2.87 -2.89 -14.74
N SER A 23 2.71 -1.57 -14.66
CA SER A 23 3.80 -0.59 -14.72
C SER A 23 4.77 -0.74 -13.53
N VAL A 24 4.25 -0.92 -12.31
CA VAL A 24 5.06 -1.16 -11.10
C VAL A 24 5.84 -2.47 -11.20
N VAL A 25 5.19 -3.55 -11.63
CA VAL A 25 5.84 -4.86 -11.80
C VAL A 25 6.95 -4.78 -12.85
N GLN A 26 6.68 -4.14 -13.98
CA GLN A 26 7.67 -3.96 -15.05
C GLN A 26 8.89 -3.16 -14.57
N ALA A 27 8.68 -2.06 -13.84
CA ALA A 27 9.76 -1.26 -13.26
C ALA A 27 10.63 -2.08 -12.31
N SER A 28 10.02 -2.91 -11.47
CA SER A 28 10.74 -3.80 -10.55
C SER A 28 11.56 -4.86 -11.30
N GLN A 29 10.98 -5.47 -12.33
CA GLN A 29 11.64 -6.47 -13.15
C GLN A 29 12.86 -5.90 -13.89
N GLN A 30 12.76 -4.68 -14.43
CA GLN A 30 13.87 -3.98 -15.10
C GLN A 30 15.09 -3.78 -14.18
N LEU A 31 14.84 -3.64 -12.87
CA LEU A 31 15.88 -3.50 -11.84
C LEU A 31 16.30 -4.84 -11.20
N GLY A 32 15.77 -5.97 -11.69
CA GLY A 32 16.08 -7.31 -11.15
C GLY A 32 15.56 -7.52 -9.72
N VAL A 33 14.52 -6.80 -9.31
CA VAL A 33 13.95 -6.88 -7.95
C VAL A 33 12.90 -7.98 -7.89
N HIS A 34 13.00 -8.86 -6.88
CA HIS A 34 11.99 -9.88 -6.61
C HIS A 34 10.67 -9.20 -6.21
N THR A 35 9.59 -9.55 -6.90
CA THR A 35 8.28 -8.91 -6.72
C THR A 35 7.24 -9.94 -6.29
N VAL A 36 6.50 -9.61 -5.22
CA VAL A 36 5.37 -10.39 -4.74
C VAL A 36 4.09 -9.55 -4.86
N VAL A 37 3.09 -10.05 -5.59
CA VAL A 37 1.80 -9.37 -5.78
C VAL A 37 0.73 -10.05 -4.94
N ARG A 38 0.02 -9.26 -4.13
CA ARG A 38 -1.17 -9.67 -3.38
C ARG A 38 -2.40 -9.00 -3.97
N ASP A 39 -3.03 -9.62 -4.95
CA ASP A 39 -4.31 -9.18 -5.51
C ASP A 39 -5.44 -9.66 -4.58
N LEU A 40 -5.90 -8.78 -3.71
CA LEU A 40 -6.83 -9.13 -2.63
C LEU A 40 -8.16 -9.67 -3.14
N TYR A 41 -8.65 -9.19 -4.30
CA TYR A 41 -9.89 -9.69 -4.90
C TYR A 41 -9.69 -11.08 -5.51
N THR A 42 -8.60 -11.32 -6.23
CA THR A 42 -8.30 -12.63 -6.82
C THR A 42 -8.02 -13.68 -5.74
N LEU A 43 -7.42 -13.27 -4.63
CA LEU A 43 -7.17 -14.13 -3.47
C LEU A 43 -8.42 -14.44 -2.66
N ASN A 44 -9.54 -13.74 -2.90
CA ASN A 44 -10.73 -13.77 -2.05
C ASN A 44 -10.37 -13.55 -0.58
N PHE A 45 -9.49 -12.56 -0.32
CA PHE A 45 -9.08 -12.26 1.04
C PHE A 45 -10.29 -11.91 1.90
N ASP A 46 -10.46 -12.59 3.04
CA ASP A 46 -11.53 -12.26 3.99
C ASP A 46 -11.18 -10.96 4.73
N PRO A 47 -11.94 -9.87 4.53
CA PRO A 47 -11.64 -8.58 5.17
C PRO A 47 -12.21 -8.45 6.58
N ILE A 48 -12.90 -9.45 7.10
CA ILE A 48 -13.63 -9.32 8.36
C ILE A 48 -12.73 -9.68 9.53
N LEU A 49 -12.34 -8.67 10.31
CA LEU A 49 -11.67 -8.86 11.59
C LEU A 49 -12.71 -9.28 12.64
N SER A 50 -12.63 -10.52 13.14
CA SER A 50 -13.55 -11.03 14.15
C SER A 50 -13.12 -10.65 15.58
N TRP A 51 -14.05 -10.70 16.51
CA TRP A 51 -13.74 -10.50 17.92
C TRP A 51 -12.79 -11.56 18.46
N GLU A 52 -12.95 -12.80 18.04
CA GLU A 52 -12.10 -13.93 18.40
C GLU A 52 -10.66 -13.71 17.90
N GLU A 53 -10.49 -13.18 16.69
CA GLU A 53 -9.17 -12.85 16.15
C GLU A 53 -8.50 -11.74 16.96
N ILE A 54 -9.22 -10.69 17.32
CA ILE A 54 -8.71 -9.62 18.20
C ILE A 54 -8.22 -10.21 19.53
N GLN A 55 -9.02 -11.06 20.18
CA GLN A 55 -8.64 -11.65 21.45
C GLN A 55 -7.42 -12.59 21.33
N ALA A 56 -7.34 -13.35 20.24
CA ALA A 56 -6.25 -14.29 19.96
C ALA A 56 -4.91 -13.57 19.76
N VAL A 57 -4.90 -12.44 19.09
CA VAL A 57 -3.69 -11.63 18.86
C VAL A 57 -3.03 -11.20 20.18
N TYR A 58 -3.79 -10.80 21.20
CA TYR A 58 -3.24 -10.48 22.52
C TYR A 58 -2.67 -11.68 23.28
N GLN A 59 -2.99 -12.90 22.82
CA GLN A 59 -2.40 -14.16 23.31
C GLN A 59 -1.28 -14.67 22.41
N ASN A 60 -0.79 -13.86 21.46
CA ASN A 60 0.18 -14.20 20.43
C ASN A 60 -0.28 -15.34 19.49
N ILE A 61 -1.59 -15.48 19.31
CA ILE A 61 -2.19 -16.42 18.38
C ILE A 61 -2.66 -15.66 17.16
N VAL A 62 -2.05 -15.92 16.00
CA VAL A 62 -2.34 -15.24 14.72
C VAL A 62 -2.82 -16.28 13.72
N PRO A 63 -3.94 -16.05 12.99
CA PRO A 63 -4.40 -16.95 11.93
C PRO A 63 -3.31 -17.20 10.88
N ALA A 64 -3.29 -18.42 10.32
CA ALA A 64 -2.22 -18.82 9.41
C ALA A 64 -2.11 -17.92 8.17
N GLU A 65 -3.25 -17.51 7.62
CA GLU A 65 -3.29 -16.59 6.48
C GLU A 65 -2.75 -15.19 6.84
N VAL A 66 -3.04 -14.67 8.03
CA VAL A 66 -2.50 -13.38 8.51
C VAL A 66 -1.00 -13.50 8.78
N LYS A 67 -0.57 -14.59 9.39
CA LYS A 67 0.86 -14.87 9.62
C LYS A 67 1.65 -14.95 8.31
N PHE A 68 1.05 -15.48 7.25
CA PHE A 68 1.66 -15.48 5.93
C PHE A 68 1.85 -14.06 5.39
N GLU A 69 0.86 -13.18 5.55
CA GLU A 69 1.00 -11.76 5.16
C GLU A 69 2.07 -11.04 6.00
N HIS A 70 2.16 -11.34 7.31
CA HIS A 70 3.25 -10.83 8.16
C HIS A 70 4.62 -11.19 7.59
N GLN A 71 4.84 -12.46 7.21
CA GLN A 71 6.11 -12.90 6.62
C GLN A 71 6.44 -12.16 5.32
N LEU A 72 5.44 -11.87 4.48
CA LEU A 72 5.65 -11.09 3.25
C LEU A 72 6.05 -9.65 3.57
N ILE A 73 5.42 -9.01 4.57
CA ILE A 73 5.75 -7.66 5.00
C ILE A 73 7.14 -7.63 5.64
N GLU A 74 7.50 -8.59 6.48
CA GLU A 74 8.82 -8.70 7.10
C GLU A 74 9.93 -8.77 6.05
N GLN A 75 9.73 -9.54 4.97
CA GLN A 75 10.69 -9.73 3.89
C GLN A 75 10.75 -8.55 2.90
N ALA A 76 9.76 -7.66 2.92
CA ALA A 76 9.66 -6.56 1.99
C ALA A 76 10.60 -5.40 2.38
N ASP A 77 11.30 -4.86 1.39
CA ASP A 77 12.05 -3.62 1.50
C ASP A 77 11.20 -2.41 1.05
N LEU A 78 10.38 -2.63 0.03
CA LEU A 78 9.39 -1.67 -0.46
C LEU A 78 8.00 -2.31 -0.43
N ILE A 79 7.02 -1.59 0.09
CA ILE A 79 5.60 -1.97 0.06
C ILE A 79 4.85 -0.97 -0.80
N THR A 80 4.14 -1.45 -1.82
CA THR A 80 3.30 -0.61 -2.68
C THR A 80 1.83 -0.93 -2.47
N LEU A 81 1.01 0.08 -2.21
CA LEU A 81 -0.44 -0.04 -2.23
C LEU A 81 -1.00 0.56 -3.52
N ILE A 82 -1.86 -0.19 -4.23
CA ILE A 82 -2.53 0.27 -5.45
C ILE A 82 -4.04 0.09 -5.26
N TYR A 83 -4.79 1.21 -5.21
CA TYR A 83 -6.21 1.17 -4.91
C TYR A 83 -6.96 2.42 -5.41
N PRO A 84 -8.26 2.31 -5.68
CA PRO A 84 -9.12 3.47 -5.88
C PRO A 84 -9.53 4.06 -4.53
N LEU A 85 -9.61 5.38 -4.46
CA LEU A 85 -10.20 6.06 -3.31
C LEU A 85 -11.72 6.02 -3.42
N TRP A 86 -12.36 5.31 -2.55
CA TRP A 86 -13.82 5.22 -2.48
C TRP A 86 -14.34 5.82 -1.17
N TRP A 87 -15.27 6.77 -1.30
CA TRP A 87 -15.85 7.44 -0.12
C TRP A 87 -14.80 7.99 0.86
N MET A 88 -13.76 8.62 0.31
CA MET A 88 -12.61 9.16 1.07
C MET A 88 -11.84 8.12 1.89
N GLY A 89 -11.91 6.85 1.51
CA GLY A 89 -11.26 5.75 2.22
C GLY A 89 -10.75 4.66 1.30
N PHE A 90 -10.15 3.63 1.92
CA PHE A 90 -9.75 2.41 1.24
C PHE A 90 -10.98 1.62 0.76
N PRO A 91 -10.87 0.84 -0.34
CA PRO A 91 -11.83 -0.22 -0.61
C PRO A 91 -11.98 -1.14 0.60
N ALA A 92 -13.20 -1.63 0.88
CA ALA A 92 -13.48 -2.43 2.07
C ALA A 92 -12.53 -3.62 2.24
N ILE A 93 -12.19 -4.31 1.16
CA ILE A 93 -11.24 -5.43 1.19
C ILE A 93 -9.84 -5.00 1.62
N LEU A 94 -9.35 -3.83 1.18
CA LEU A 94 -8.05 -3.30 1.59
C LEU A 94 -8.09 -2.81 3.04
N LYS A 95 -9.18 -2.13 3.45
CA LYS A 95 -9.33 -1.71 4.84
C LYS A 95 -9.32 -2.92 5.78
N GLY A 96 -10.08 -3.96 5.46
CA GLY A 96 -10.09 -5.19 6.24
C GLY A 96 -8.75 -5.94 6.22
N TYR A 97 -8.03 -5.92 5.08
CA TYR A 97 -6.65 -6.42 5.04
C TYR A 97 -5.76 -5.68 6.06
N LEU A 98 -5.80 -4.35 6.07
CA LEU A 98 -5.02 -3.55 7.02
C LEU A 98 -5.46 -3.80 8.46
N ASP A 99 -6.77 -3.92 8.74
CA ASP A 99 -7.29 -4.19 10.08
C ASP A 99 -6.83 -5.53 10.64
N ARG A 100 -6.73 -6.57 9.81
CA ARG A 100 -6.30 -7.90 10.22
C ARG A 100 -4.79 -8.03 10.28
N VAL A 101 -4.09 -7.48 9.31
CA VAL A 101 -2.64 -7.70 9.13
C VAL A 101 -1.80 -6.74 9.98
N LEU A 102 -2.21 -5.47 10.14
CA LEU A 102 -1.48 -4.53 10.99
C LEU A 102 -1.84 -4.71 12.47
N SER A 103 -1.68 -5.93 12.97
CA SER A 103 -2.09 -6.33 14.30
C SER A 103 -1.09 -5.93 15.39
N HIS A 104 -1.58 -5.91 16.65
CA HIS A 104 -0.75 -5.73 17.84
C HIS A 104 0.31 -6.86 17.93
N GLY A 105 1.53 -6.49 18.32
CA GLY A 105 2.68 -7.39 18.40
C GLY A 105 3.42 -7.62 17.08
N PHE A 106 2.81 -7.19 15.95
CA PHE A 106 3.44 -7.23 14.63
C PHE A 106 3.71 -5.82 14.06
N ALA A 107 2.67 -5.03 13.86
CA ALA A 107 2.84 -3.69 13.29
C ALA A 107 3.08 -2.61 14.35
N TYR A 108 2.58 -2.81 15.53
CA TYR A 108 2.76 -1.94 16.69
C TYR A 108 2.63 -2.73 17.99
N LYS A 109 3.14 -2.18 19.08
CA LYS A 109 2.89 -2.64 20.45
C LYS A 109 2.52 -1.48 21.34
N THR A 110 1.85 -1.77 22.44
CA THR A 110 1.52 -0.77 23.47
C THR A 110 1.95 -1.30 24.83
N GLU A 111 2.84 -0.59 25.49
CA GLU A 111 3.37 -0.91 26.82
C GLU A 111 3.25 0.35 27.68
N ASP A 112 2.76 0.23 28.89
CA ASP A 112 2.59 1.34 29.87
C ASP A 112 1.84 2.56 29.29
N GLY A 113 0.87 2.33 28.40
CA GLY A 113 0.07 3.38 27.75
C GLY A 113 0.79 4.13 26.61
N GLN A 114 1.99 3.70 26.23
CA GLN A 114 2.72 4.24 25.09
C GLN A 114 2.71 3.24 23.94
N SER A 115 2.43 3.73 22.73
CA SER A 115 2.45 2.90 21.52
C SER A 115 3.75 3.12 20.75
N GLU A 116 4.34 2.02 20.28
CA GLU A 116 5.54 1.98 19.45
C GLU A 116 5.22 1.24 18.13
N GLY A 117 5.58 1.84 17.00
CA GLY A 117 5.49 1.18 15.70
C GLY A 117 6.69 0.27 15.45
N LEU A 118 6.44 -0.92 14.89
CA LEU A 118 7.46 -1.97 14.75
C LEU A 118 7.96 -2.15 13.30
N LEU A 119 7.41 -1.39 12.33
CA LEU A 119 7.75 -1.50 10.91
C LEU A 119 8.59 -0.32 10.38
N GLY A 120 9.40 0.28 11.25
CA GLY A 120 10.16 1.51 10.93
C GLY A 120 11.29 1.33 9.90
N ASP A 121 11.66 0.10 9.58
CA ASP A 121 12.64 -0.25 8.55
C ASP A 121 12.05 -0.30 7.13
N LYS A 122 10.72 -0.19 6.98
CA LYS A 122 10.02 -0.31 5.70
C LYS A 122 9.89 1.03 4.99
N LYS A 123 9.93 0.98 3.65
CA LYS A 123 9.56 2.08 2.78
C LYS A 123 8.22 1.78 2.11
N MET A 124 7.37 2.80 1.95
CA MET A 124 6.09 2.63 1.26
C MET A 124 5.89 3.61 0.11
N GLN A 125 5.11 3.18 -0.86
CA GLN A 125 4.53 4.06 -1.88
C GLN A 125 3.06 3.70 -2.12
N HIS A 126 2.23 4.71 -2.37
CA HIS A 126 0.82 4.54 -2.68
C HIS A 126 0.52 5.12 -4.06
N PHE A 127 -0.15 4.36 -4.89
CA PHE A 127 -0.75 4.83 -6.13
C PHE A 127 -2.27 4.78 -6.00
N ILE A 128 -2.88 5.96 -5.94
CA ILE A 128 -4.28 6.14 -5.56
C ILE A 128 -5.02 6.74 -6.74
N THR A 129 -6.05 6.05 -7.24
CA THR A 129 -6.91 6.59 -8.30
C THR A 129 -8.14 7.25 -7.70
N ILE A 130 -8.55 8.39 -8.25
CA ILE A 130 -9.77 9.10 -7.86
C ILE A 130 -10.61 9.43 -9.10
N GLY A 131 -11.93 9.40 -8.94
CA GLY A 131 -12.86 9.74 -10.02
C GLY A 131 -12.93 11.25 -10.31
N ASN A 132 -12.55 12.08 -9.34
CA ASN A 132 -12.58 13.53 -9.44
C ASN A 132 -11.21 14.11 -9.85
N ASN A 133 -11.21 15.42 -10.11
CA ASN A 133 -10.01 16.18 -10.45
C ASN A 133 -9.08 16.35 -9.23
N VAL A 134 -7.77 16.10 -9.39
CA VAL A 134 -6.78 16.24 -8.31
C VAL A 134 -6.65 17.68 -7.80
N GLU A 135 -6.67 18.66 -8.69
CA GLU A 135 -6.58 20.08 -8.31
C GLU A 135 -7.78 20.51 -7.46
N LEU A 136 -8.97 20.00 -7.79
CA LEU A 136 -10.17 20.23 -6.99
C LEU A 136 -10.01 19.65 -5.59
N TYR A 137 -9.49 18.41 -5.47
CA TYR A 137 -9.22 17.77 -4.18
C TYR A 137 -8.20 18.56 -3.36
N GLN A 138 -7.15 19.07 -4.00
CA GLN A 138 -6.16 19.94 -3.35
C GLN A 138 -6.80 21.25 -2.86
N LYS A 139 -7.57 21.93 -3.72
CA LYS A 139 -8.25 23.19 -3.38
C LYS A 139 -9.24 23.06 -2.23
N MET A 140 -9.92 21.90 -2.13
CA MET A 140 -10.88 21.61 -1.05
C MET A 140 -10.20 21.08 0.22
N GLY A 141 -8.90 20.86 0.23
CA GLY A 141 -8.17 20.30 1.36
C GLY A 141 -8.30 18.77 1.49
N PHE A 142 -9.04 18.11 0.59
CA PHE A 142 -9.25 16.65 0.67
C PHE A 142 -7.97 15.85 0.42
N ALA A 143 -7.10 16.33 -0.47
CA ALA A 143 -5.81 15.69 -0.73
C ALA A 143 -4.93 15.69 0.53
N GLN A 144 -4.92 16.79 1.30
CA GLN A 144 -4.18 16.87 2.55
C GLN A 144 -4.82 15.98 3.63
N SER A 145 -6.15 16.01 3.78
CA SER A 145 -6.86 15.15 4.74
C SER A 145 -6.63 13.65 4.47
N LEU A 146 -6.62 13.27 3.17
CA LEU A 146 -6.30 11.90 2.77
C LEU A 146 -4.87 11.54 3.20
N LYS A 147 -3.90 12.41 2.90
CA LYS A 147 -2.51 12.20 3.29
C LYS A 147 -2.38 12.02 4.81
N ASP A 148 -2.96 12.93 5.57
CA ASP A 148 -2.86 12.93 7.03
C ASP A 148 -3.52 11.72 7.68
N CYS A 149 -4.64 11.22 7.14
CA CYS A 149 -5.37 10.10 7.72
C CYS A 149 -4.96 8.74 7.16
N LEU A 150 -4.95 8.59 5.82
CA LEU A 150 -4.81 7.27 5.18
C LEU A 150 -3.37 6.93 4.77
N VAL A 151 -2.50 7.91 4.68
CA VAL A 151 -1.10 7.70 4.35
C VAL A 151 -0.25 7.84 5.62
N ASP A 152 -0.02 9.07 6.07
CA ASP A 152 0.89 9.32 7.19
C ASP A 152 0.31 8.79 8.52
N GLY A 153 -0.92 9.18 8.87
CA GLY A 153 -1.49 8.88 10.19
C GLY A 153 -1.57 7.39 10.50
N LEU A 154 -2.02 6.59 9.52
CA LEU A 154 -2.13 5.14 9.70
C LEU A 154 -0.75 4.48 9.79
N PHE A 155 0.12 4.74 8.81
CA PHE A 155 1.37 3.99 8.69
C PHE A 155 2.47 4.52 9.61
N ASN A 156 2.46 5.81 9.97
CA ASN A 156 3.36 6.34 10.98
C ASN A 156 3.09 5.71 12.35
N TYR A 157 1.84 5.38 12.67
CA TYR A 157 1.51 4.62 13.88
C TYR A 157 2.18 3.23 13.90
N CYS A 158 2.38 2.63 12.72
CA CYS A 158 3.12 1.38 12.57
C CYS A 158 4.66 1.57 12.51
N GLY A 159 5.16 2.81 12.59
CA GLY A 159 6.58 3.15 12.50
C GLY A 159 7.06 3.47 11.09
N ILE A 160 6.26 3.27 10.06
CA ILE A 160 6.66 3.55 8.67
C ILE A 160 6.54 5.05 8.42
N THR A 161 7.67 5.74 8.22
CA THR A 161 7.73 7.20 8.00
C THR A 161 8.23 7.59 6.62
N ASP A 162 8.94 6.70 5.90
CA ASP A 162 9.37 6.93 4.52
C ASP A 162 8.26 6.49 3.55
N ILE A 163 7.27 7.38 3.35
CA ILE A 163 6.08 7.10 2.55
C ILE A 163 5.93 8.13 1.45
N GLN A 164 5.75 7.66 0.21
CA GLN A 164 5.38 8.47 -0.93
C GLN A 164 3.99 8.10 -1.41
N HIS A 165 3.24 9.07 -1.96
CA HIS A 165 1.95 8.79 -2.56
C HIS A 165 1.72 9.67 -3.80
N GLU A 166 0.99 9.11 -4.76
CA GLU A 166 0.55 9.80 -5.97
C GLU A 166 -0.95 9.64 -6.14
N LEU A 167 -1.63 10.76 -6.45
CA LEU A 167 -3.05 10.79 -6.79
C LEU A 167 -3.20 10.91 -8.30
N PHE A 168 -3.98 10.01 -8.90
CA PHE A 168 -4.35 10.03 -10.30
C PHE A 168 -5.84 10.31 -10.43
N GLY A 169 -6.18 11.52 -10.88
CA GLY A 169 -7.56 11.98 -11.01
C GLY A 169 -8.12 11.86 -12.42
N ASP A 170 -9.42 12.20 -12.52
CA ASP A 170 -10.16 12.25 -13.79
C ASP A 170 -10.09 10.95 -14.61
N ILE A 171 -9.86 9.80 -13.98
CA ILE A 171 -9.55 8.51 -14.64
C ILE A 171 -10.62 8.04 -15.63
N HIS A 172 -11.84 8.59 -15.56
CA HIS A 172 -12.95 8.31 -16.48
C HIS A 172 -13.03 9.29 -17.65
N LEU A 173 -12.28 10.41 -17.59
CA LEU A 173 -12.38 11.53 -18.54
C LEU A 173 -11.11 11.72 -19.38
N ILE A 174 -9.97 11.24 -18.89
CA ILE A 174 -8.68 11.38 -19.57
C ILE A 174 -8.56 10.46 -20.78
N ASP A 175 -7.85 10.92 -21.79
CA ASP A 175 -7.50 10.17 -22.99
C ASP A 175 -6.33 9.19 -22.76
N ASP A 176 -6.02 8.41 -23.78
CA ASP A 176 -4.95 7.40 -23.69
C ASP A 176 -3.57 8.04 -23.54
N GLN A 177 -3.34 9.25 -24.10
CA GLN A 177 -2.07 9.96 -23.95
C GLN A 177 -1.85 10.40 -22.50
N ALA A 178 -2.86 10.95 -21.86
CA ALA A 178 -2.80 11.32 -20.45
C ALA A 178 -2.61 10.09 -19.55
N ARG A 179 -3.26 8.96 -19.86
CA ARG A 179 -3.02 7.68 -19.17
C ARG A 179 -1.58 7.22 -19.27
N GLN A 180 -0.97 7.29 -20.46
CA GLN A 180 0.43 6.94 -20.67
C GLN A 180 1.39 7.81 -19.83
N VAL A 181 1.13 9.11 -19.75
CA VAL A 181 1.92 10.03 -18.90
C VAL A 181 1.82 9.63 -17.42
N MET A 182 0.61 9.28 -16.95
CA MET A 182 0.44 8.80 -15.57
C MET A 182 1.18 7.49 -15.31
N LEU A 183 1.14 6.53 -16.23
CA LEU A 183 1.84 5.25 -16.11
C LEU A 183 3.37 5.42 -16.16
N GLN A 184 3.85 6.34 -16.99
CA GLN A 184 5.27 6.70 -16.99
C GLN A 184 5.69 7.24 -15.61
N ARG A 185 4.91 8.13 -15.00
CA ARG A 185 5.16 8.63 -13.65
C ARG A 185 5.17 7.53 -12.60
N VAL A 186 4.27 6.54 -12.70
CA VAL A 186 4.28 5.35 -11.83
C VAL A 186 5.60 4.59 -11.95
N SER A 187 6.05 4.34 -13.18
CA SER A 187 7.33 3.65 -13.44
C SER A 187 8.52 4.44 -12.88
N GLU A 188 8.59 5.75 -13.15
CA GLU A 188 9.65 6.64 -12.65
C GLU A 188 9.72 6.62 -11.13
N LYS A 189 8.59 6.80 -10.43
CA LYS A 189 8.53 6.79 -8.96
C LYS A 189 8.94 5.45 -8.38
N THR A 190 8.51 4.35 -8.99
CA THR A 190 8.91 3.02 -8.57
C THR A 190 10.40 2.80 -8.76
N CYS A 191 10.97 3.19 -9.91
CA CYS A 191 12.41 3.10 -10.17
C CYS A 191 13.22 3.95 -9.18
N GLU A 192 12.81 5.20 -8.90
CA GLU A 192 13.46 6.07 -7.91
C GLU A 192 13.54 5.40 -6.54
N ASN A 193 12.41 4.88 -6.03
CA ASN A 193 12.35 4.23 -4.73
C ASN A 193 13.22 2.97 -4.66
N LEU A 194 13.14 2.12 -5.68
CA LEU A 194 13.92 0.87 -5.72
C LEU A 194 15.42 1.14 -5.87
N THR A 195 15.82 2.10 -6.70
CA THR A 195 17.23 2.48 -6.88
C THR A 195 17.83 3.04 -5.58
N ALA A 196 17.07 3.88 -4.86
CA ALA A 196 17.51 4.40 -3.57
C ALA A 196 17.71 3.29 -2.53
N LEU A 197 16.83 2.28 -2.50
CA LEU A 197 16.97 1.13 -1.61
C LEU A 197 18.13 0.21 -1.99
N LEU A 198 18.35 0.00 -3.29
CA LEU A 198 19.50 -0.79 -3.78
C LEU A 198 20.83 -0.13 -3.39
N ALA A 199 20.95 1.20 -3.55
CA ALA A 199 22.14 1.94 -3.15
C ALA A 199 22.44 1.78 -1.66
N LYS A 200 21.43 1.95 -0.79
CA LYS A 200 21.60 1.78 0.67
C LYS A 200 22.08 0.36 1.06
N LYS A 201 21.69 -0.68 0.29
CA LYS A 201 22.13 -2.07 0.56
C LYS A 201 23.56 -2.37 0.10
N HIS A 202 24.10 -1.58 -0.82
CA HIS A 202 25.50 -1.73 -1.24
C HIS A 202 26.49 -1.04 -0.30
N ASP A 203 26.01 -0.05 0.46
CA ASP A 203 26.84 0.73 1.40
C ASP A 203 26.91 0.11 2.82
N ASN A 204 26.12 -0.95 3.10
CA ASN A 204 26.12 -1.73 4.34
C ASN A 204 26.71 -3.12 4.12
#